data_0c08085e0866d035b129e018b1b4d6bb
#
_entry.id   0c08085e0866d035b129e018b1b4d6bb
#
_cell.length_a   1.000
_cell.length_b   1.000
_cell.length_c   1.000
_cell.angle_alpha   90.00
_cell.angle_beta   90.00
_cell.angle_gamma   90.00
#
_symmetry.space_group_name_H-M   'P 1'
#
loop_
_entity.id
_entity.type
_entity.pdbx_description
1 polymer ?
#
loop_
_entity_poly.entity_id
_entity_poly.type
_entity_poly.pdbx_seq_one_letter_code
_entity_poly.pdbx_strand_id
1 'polypeptide(L)'
;ALARAIDAGANDFYATNLDCVFDASADRSRIFVWEGEPADIHLDILNRARSIAAKSDFSFRPYPLIAQEQPACELDPSRIMFITATGDVCPCPYLSRPENRRIHKGREYLYRQLNFGNIADLDLAAVWKGRSYTEFRDRFERRSEADRRLRAYMDGGEPFDAMGALNPPPLQGVCAT
;
A
#
# COMPACT_ATOMS: atom_id res chain seq x y z
N ALA A 1 4.00 12.71 -21.28
CA ALA A 1 4.85 12.54 -20.08
C ALA A 1 6.06 11.65 -20.42
N LEU A 2 5.88 10.36 -20.78
CA LEU A 2 6.97 9.39 -20.99
C LEU A 2 8.02 9.85 -22.02
N ALA A 3 7.58 10.28 -23.22
CA ALA A 3 8.51 10.76 -24.25
C ALA A 3 9.38 11.94 -23.74
N ARG A 4 8.79 12.87 -22.99
CA ARG A 4 9.54 13.98 -22.38
C ARG A 4 10.56 13.52 -21.36
N ALA A 5 10.27 12.46 -20.60
CA ALA A 5 11.22 11.88 -19.65
C ALA A 5 12.43 11.26 -20.38
N ILE A 6 12.18 10.54 -21.47
CA ILE A 6 13.23 9.98 -22.34
C ILE A 6 14.09 11.10 -22.94
N ASP A 7 13.46 12.12 -23.52
CA ASP A 7 14.14 13.27 -24.11
C ASP A 7 15.00 14.04 -23.08
N ALA A 8 14.57 14.04 -21.82
CA ALA A 8 15.31 14.64 -20.71
C ALA A 8 16.43 13.76 -20.15
N GLY A 9 16.65 12.56 -20.71
CA GLY A 9 17.71 11.65 -20.28
C GLY A 9 17.40 10.84 -19.03
N ALA A 10 16.12 10.72 -18.64
CA ALA A 10 15.73 9.80 -17.57
C ALA A 10 15.91 8.35 -18.03
N ASN A 11 16.19 7.45 -17.09
CA ASN A 11 16.36 6.01 -17.35
C ASN A 11 15.14 5.18 -16.95
N ASP A 12 14.24 5.76 -16.14
CA ASP A 12 13.10 5.06 -15.57
C ASP A 12 11.91 6.02 -15.38
N PHE A 13 10.72 5.49 -15.56
CA PHE A 13 9.46 6.20 -15.32
C PHE A 13 8.50 5.32 -14.53
N TYR A 14 8.22 5.75 -13.33
CA TYR A 14 7.32 5.06 -12.44
C TYR A 14 5.97 5.78 -12.40
N ALA A 15 4.92 5.09 -12.84
CA ALA A 15 3.56 5.63 -12.84
C ALA A 15 2.75 4.95 -11.71
N THR A 16 2.49 5.70 -10.65
CA THR A 16 1.70 5.22 -9.50
C THR A 16 0.23 5.55 -9.67
N ASN A 17 -0.62 4.76 -9.03
CA ASN A 17 -2.02 5.10 -8.79
C ASN A 17 -2.11 6.15 -7.67
N LEU A 18 -3.33 6.68 -7.45
CA LEU A 18 -3.62 7.44 -6.23
C LEU A 18 -3.64 6.47 -5.04
N ASP A 19 -2.54 6.40 -4.30
CA ASP A 19 -2.40 5.49 -3.16
C ASP A 19 -3.41 5.78 -2.06
N CYS A 20 -3.84 7.05 -1.94
CA CYS A 20 -4.82 7.48 -0.97
C CYS A 20 -5.87 8.35 -1.62
N VAL A 21 -7.10 7.87 -1.63
CA VAL A 21 -8.27 8.62 -2.07
C VAL A 21 -8.90 9.26 -0.84
N PHE A 22 -8.69 10.57 -0.65
CA PHE A 22 -9.10 11.27 0.57
C PHE A 22 -10.51 11.87 0.49
N ASP A 23 -11.01 12.10 -0.72
CA ASP A 23 -12.30 12.74 -0.95
C ASP A 23 -12.96 12.25 -2.25
N ALA A 24 -14.24 12.60 -2.41
CA ALA A 24 -15.01 12.18 -3.58
C ALA A 24 -14.51 12.79 -4.90
N SER A 25 -13.78 13.91 -4.88
CA SER A 25 -13.19 14.49 -6.10
C SER A 25 -12.00 13.64 -6.55
N ALA A 26 -11.13 13.27 -5.63
CA ALA A 26 -10.01 12.36 -5.88
C ALA A 26 -10.53 10.99 -6.35
N ASP A 27 -11.60 10.46 -5.73
CA ASP A 27 -12.19 9.18 -6.15
C ASP A 27 -12.72 9.22 -7.60
N ARG A 28 -13.34 10.32 -8.01
CA ARG A 28 -13.77 10.50 -9.42
C ARG A 28 -12.60 10.65 -10.39
N SER A 29 -11.45 11.07 -9.93
CA SER A 29 -10.26 11.32 -10.75
C SER A 29 -9.34 10.10 -10.86
N ARG A 30 -9.58 9.03 -10.10
CA ARG A 30 -8.79 7.80 -10.20
C ARG A 30 -9.00 7.12 -11.55
N ILE A 31 -7.95 6.55 -12.09
CA ILE A 31 -8.00 5.79 -13.35
C ILE A 31 -8.06 4.27 -13.12
N PHE A 32 -7.68 3.80 -11.95
CA PHE A 32 -7.82 2.39 -11.58
C PHE A 32 -9.24 2.06 -11.11
N VAL A 33 -9.60 0.81 -11.16
CA VAL A 33 -10.87 0.28 -10.66
C VAL A 33 -10.64 -0.60 -9.44
N TRP A 34 -11.59 -0.59 -8.51
CA TRP A 34 -11.58 -1.49 -7.36
C TRP A 34 -11.95 -2.91 -7.75
N GLU A 35 -12.87 -3.05 -8.69
CA GLU A 35 -13.41 -4.30 -9.21
C GLU A 35 -13.83 -4.10 -10.66
N GLY A 36 -13.90 -5.17 -11.46
CA GLY A 36 -14.30 -5.12 -12.85
C GLY A 36 -13.17 -4.78 -13.81
N GLU A 37 -13.52 -4.24 -14.97
CA GLU A 37 -12.55 -3.95 -16.03
C GLU A 37 -12.21 -2.45 -16.08
N PRO A 38 -10.92 -2.11 -16.24
CA PRO A 38 -10.51 -0.73 -16.48
C PRO A 38 -11.07 -0.21 -17.81
N ALA A 39 -11.25 1.10 -17.92
CA ALA A 39 -11.67 1.71 -19.18
C ALA A 39 -10.61 1.51 -20.29
N ASP A 40 -11.05 1.16 -21.49
CA ASP A 40 -10.21 0.88 -22.67
C ASP A 40 -9.21 2.02 -22.94
N ILE A 41 -9.63 3.26 -22.79
CA ILE A 41 -8.75 4.42 -22.98
C ILE A 41 -7.52 4.40 -22.07
N HIS A 42 -7.66 3.92 -20.84
CA HIS A 42 -6.54 3.81 -19.90
C HIS A 42 -5.61 2.64 -20.28
N LEU A 43 -6.19 1.53 -20.70
CA LEU A 43 -5.43 0.38 -21.21
C LEU A 43 -4.63 0.76 -22.46
N ASP A 44 -5.23 1.47 -23.41
CA ASP A 44 -4.57 1.95 -24.62
C ASP A 44 -3.41 2.90 -24.32
N ILE A 45 -3.60 3.83 -23.37
CA ILE A 45 -2.54 4.75 -22.95
C ILE A 45 -1.35 3.97 -22.37
N LEU A 46 -1.60 2.98 -21.51
CA LEU A 46 -0.52 2.15 -20.92
C LEU A 46 0.18 1.29 -21.99
N ASN A 47 -0.56 0.70 -22.91
CA ASN A 47 0.01 -0.12 -23.97
C ASN A 47 0.88 0.73 -24.93
N ARG A 48 0.44 1.94 -25.27
CA ARG A 48 1.26 2.89 -26.01
C ARG A 48 2.51 3.29 -25.25
N ALA A 49 2.41 3.56 -23.94
CA ALA A 49 3.56 3.87 -23.11
C ALA A 49 4.57 2.72 -23.06
N ARG A 50 4.12 1.48 -22.88
CA ARG A 50 4.97 0.27 -22.93
C ARG A 50 5.68 0.14 -24.28
N SER A 51 4.96 0.39 -25.38
CA SER A 51 5.53 0.32 -26.74
C SER A 51 6.60 1.40 -26.97
N ILE A 52 6.44 2.60 -26.42
CA ILE A 52 7.45 3.66 -26.48
C ILE A 52 8.68 3.26 -25.65
N ALA A 53 8.48 2.82 -24.42
CA ALA A 53 9.56 2.40 -23.53
C ALA A 53 10.39 1.27 -24.13
N ALA A 54 9.75 0.24 -24.68
CA ALA A 54 10.42 -0.90 -25.31
C ALA A 54 11.30 -0.53 -26.51
N LYS A 55 10.93 0.53 -27.26
CA LYS A 55 11.70 1.03 -28.39
C LYS A 55 12.91 1.86 -27.99
N SER A 56 12.94 2.35 -26.77
CA SER A 56 13.96 3.30 -26.29
C SER A 56 14.87 2.68 -25.22
N ASP A 57 14.78 1.39 -24.99
CA ASP A 57 15.49 0.68 -23.89
C ASP A 57 15.28 1.41 -22.53
N PHE A 58 14.03 1.80 -22.28
CA PHE A 58 13.64 2.64 -21.15
C PHE A 58 12.77 1.85 -20.17
N SER A 59 13.08 1.92 -18.87
CA SER A 59 12.29 1.26 -17.85
C SER A 59 10.97 2.00 -17.62
N PHE A 60 9.84 1.31 -17.85
CA PHE A 60 8.50 1.82 -17.56
C PHE A 60 7.77 0.87 -16.61
N ARG A 61 7.48 1.36 -15.41
CA ARG A 61 6.85 0.59 -14.33
C ARG A 61 5.51 1.22 -13.94
N PRO A 62 4.41 0.87 -14.62
CA PRO A 62 3.08 1.30 -14.24
C PRO A 62 2.48 0.42 -13.15
N TYR A 63 1.70 0.99 -12.24
CA TYR A 63 0.81 0.23 -11.37
C TYR A 63 -0.32 -0.43 -12.17
N PRO A 64 -0.85 -1.56 -11.68
CA PRO A 64 -2.03 -2.19 -12.25
C PRO A 64 -3.23 -1.23 -12.23
N LEU A 65 -4.07 -1.30 -13.27
CA LEU A 65 -5.32 -0.55 -13.33
C LEU A 65 -6.46 -1.22 -12.55
N ILE A 66 -6.24 -2.40 -12.02
CA ILE A 66 -7.15 -3.08 -11.10
C ILE A 66 -6.47 -3.09 -9.74
N ALA A 67 -7.16 -2.59 -8.72
CA ALA A 67 -6.66 -2.60 -7.35
C ALA A 67 -6.49 -4.04 -6.87
N GLN A 68 -5.31 -4.35 -6.36
CA GLN A 68 -5.00 -5.66 -5.81
C GLN A 68 -4.86 -5.53 -4.29
N GLU A 69 -5.61 -6.34 -3.57
CA GLU A 69 -5.43 -6.44 -2.12
C GLU A 69 -4.12 -7.18 -1.81
N GLN A 70 -3.35 -6.62 -0.90
CA GLN A 70 -2.11 -7.22 -0.43
C GLN A 70 -2.16 -7.41 1.09
N PRO A 71 -1.53 -8.45 1.63
CA PRO A 71 -1.49 -8.71 3.08
C PRO A 71 -0.75 -7.61 3.86
N ALA A 72 0.23 -6.98 3.22
CA ALA A 72 0.92 -5.79 3.71
C ALA A 72 1.16 -4.84 2.53
N CYS A 73 1.09 -3.53 2.79
CA CYS A 73 1.38 -2.52 1.77
C CYS A 73 2.89 -2.46 1.46
N GLU A 74 3.25 -1.84 0.34
CA GLU A 74 4.65 -1.69 -0.10
C GLU A 74 5.55 -0.96 0.91
N LEU A 75 4.98 -0.14 1.79
CA LEU A 75 5.72 0.52 2.86
C LEU A 75 6.21 -0.44 3.95
N ASP A 76 5.69 -1.67 3.99
CA ASP A 76 6.01 -2.67 4.99
C ASP A 76 6.08 -2.11 6.43
N PRO A 77 4.95 -1.75 7.03
CA PRO A 77 4.91 -1.09 8.34
C PRO A 77 5.37 -2.01 9.49
N SER A 78 5.66 -3.28 9.21
CA SER A 78 6.32 -4.17 10.17
C SER A 78 7.82 -3.91 10.31
N ARG A 79 8.44 -3.23 9.32
CA ARG A 79 9.88 -2.98 9.26
C ARG A 79 10.29 -1.52 9.31
N ILE A 80 9.35 -0.61 9.11
CA ILE A 80 9.63 0.83 9.11
C ILE A 80 8.92 1.54 10.25
N MET A 81 9.41 2.72 10.60
CA MET A 81 8.69 3.75 11.34
C MET A 81 8.78 5.07 10.57
N PHE A 82 7.79 5.89 10.75
CA PHE A 82 7.71 7.23 10.18
C PHE A 82 7.74 8.26 11.30
N ILE A 83 8.65 9.22 11.22
CA ILE A 83 8.77 10.29 12.19
C ILE A 83 8.27 11.57 11.55
N THR A 84 7.29 12.22 12.19
CA THR A 84 6.76 13.50 11.74
C THR A 84 7.72 14.65 12.02
N ALA A 85 7.47 15.81 11.43
CA ALA A 85 8.23 17.03 11.71
C ALA A 85 8.14 17.47 13.19
N THR A 86 7.12 17.04 13.93
CA THR A 86 6.92 17.28 15.35
C THR A 86 7.57 16.21 16.25
N GLY A 87 8.22 15.24 15.65
CA GLY A 87 8.89 14.15 16.38
C GLY A 87 7.98 12.96 16.74
N ASP A 88 6.70 12.95 16.32
CA ASP A 88 5.81 11.84 16.60
C ASP A 88 6.21 10.61 15.80
N VAL A 89 6.25 9.46 16.45
CA VAL A 89 6.58 8.18 15.85
C VAL A 89 5.30 7.45 15.44
N CYS A 90 5.13 7.26 14.13
CA CYS A 90 3.97 6.66 13.51
C CYS A 90 4.37 5.44 12.66
N PRO A 91 3.44 4.54 12.30
CA PRO A 91 3.80 3.36 11.51
C PRO A 91 4.06 3.68 10.04
N CYS A 92 3.43 4.73 9.50
CA CYS A 92 3.59 5.17 8.11
C CYS A 92 3.10 6.61 7.93
N PRO A 93 3.45 7.29 6.82
CA PRO A 93 3.02 8.66 6.55
C PRO A 93 1.49 8.80 6.46
N TYR A 94 0.77 7.78 6.07
CA TYR A 94 -0.68 7.84 5.95
C TYR A 94 -1.40 7.82 7.30
N LEU A 95 -0.88 7.06 8.26
CA LEU A 95 -1.44 6.97 9.61
C LEU A 95 -0.85 8.02 10.57
N SER A 96 0.05 8.88 10.10
CA SER A 96 0.59 9.98 10.88
C SER A 96 -0.32 11.22 10.93
N ARG A 97 -1.36 11.27 10.11
CA ARG A 97 -2.26 12.44 10.03
C ARG A 97 -3.30 12.41 11.15
N PRO A 98 -3.60 13.54 11.79
CA PRO A 98 -4.57 13.62 12.90
C PRO A 98 -5.98 13.22 12.46
N GLU A 99 -6.38 13.64 11.26
CA GLU A 99 -7.64 13.27 10.62
C GLU A 99 -7.33 12.67 9.26
N ASN A 100 -7.70 11.43 9.07
CA ASN A 100 -7.42 10.71 7.86
C ASN A 100 -8.71 10.08 7.34
N ARG A 101 -9.33 10.76 6.39
CA ARG A 101 -10.46 10.20 5.63
C ARG A 101 -9.93 9.49 4.42
N ARG A 102 -10.52 8.35 4.10
CA ARG A 102 -10.22 7.62 2.87
C ARG A 102 -11.49 7.06 2.27
N ILE A 103 -11.54 7.06 0.95
CA ILE A 103 -12.54 6.34 0.20
C ILE A 103 -11.92 5.05 -0.31
N HIS A 104 -12.52 3.92 0.07
CA HIS A 104 -12.15 2.60 -0.42
C HIS A 104 -13.42 1.89 -0.90
N LYS A 105 -13.41 1.40 -2.13
CA LYS A 105 -14.57 0.76 -2.79
C LYS A 105 -15.86 1.60 -2.67
N GLY A 106 -15.74 2.92 -2.87
CA GLY A 106 -16.87 3.86 -2.81
C GLY A 106 -17.40 4.15 -1.40
N ARG A 107 -16.75 3.66 -0.34
CA ARG A 107 -17.15 3.93 1.05
C ARG A 107 -16.11 4.81 1.73
N GLU A 108 -16.59 5.77 2.51
CA GLU A 108 -15.74 6.64 3.32
C GLU A 108 -15.39 5.95 4.64
N TYR A 109 -14.12 5.98 4.99
CA TYR A 109 -13.58 5.49 6.26
C TYR A 109 -12.84 6.62 6.96
N LEU A 110 -13.06 6.73 8.25
CA LEU A 110 -12.33 7.66 9.12
C LEU A 110 -11.28 6.87 9.90
N TYR A 111 -10.02 7.21 9.69
CA TYR A 111 -8.89 6.63 10.42
C TYR A 111 -8.39 7.61 11.46
N ARG A 112 -8.02 7.10 12.62
CA ARG A 112 -7.34 7.89 13.65
C ARG A 112 -5.83 7.82 13.41
N GLN A 113 -5.16 8.92 13.74
CA GLN A 113 -3.72 8.91 13.83
C GLN A 113 -3.25 7.80 14.77
N LEU A 114 -2.21 7.08 14.35
CA LEU A 114 -1.48 6.15 15.20
C LEU A 114 -0.15 6.78 15.58
N ASN A 115 -0.03 7.14 16.86
CA ASN A 115 1.18 7.70 17.45
C ASN A 115 1.64 6.75 18.57
N PHE A 116 2.88 6.28 18.48
CA PHE A 116 3.49 5.35 19.44
C PHE A 116 4.45 6.03 20.41
N GLY A 117 4.62 7.35 20.31
CA GLY A 117 5.48 8.15 21.16
C GLY A 117 6.13 9.29 20.39
N ASN A 118 6.94 10.09 21.08
CA ASN A 118 7.67 11.20 20.49
C ASN A 118 9.16 11.09 20.79
N ILE A 119 10.00 11.38 19.78
CA ILE A 119 11.47 11.28 19.92
C ILE A 119 12.07 12.29 20.88
N ALA A 120 11.34 13.34 21.26
CA ALA A 120 11.77 14.28 22.30
C ALA A 120 11.70 13.66 23.70
N ASP A 121 10.81 12.67 23.90
CA ASP A 121 10.53 12.08 25.21
C ASP A 121 11.08 10.66 25.35
N LEU A 122 11.20 9.93 24.24
CA LEU A 122 11.52 8.52 24.24
C LEU A 122 12.62 8.17 23.23
N ASP A 123 13.47 7.23 23.61
CA ASP A 123 14.40 6.62 22.67
C ASP A 123 13.67 5.78 21.60
N LEU A 124 14.13 5.87 20.35
CA LEU A 124 13.53 5.15 19.22
C LEU A 124 13.49 3.63 19.42
N ALA A 125 14.52 3.07 20.04
CA ALA A 125 14.56 1.63 20.33
C ALA A 125 13.50 1.25 21.39
N ALA A 126 13.24 2.13 22.36
CA ALA A 126 12.19 1.94 23.34
C ALA A 126 10.79 2.01 22.69
N VAL A 127 10.57 2.98 21.79
CA VAL A 127 9.31 3.09 21.03
C VAL A 127 9.11 1.83 20.17
N TRP A 128 10.16 1.42 19.42
CA TRP A 128 10.10 0.24 18.55
C TRP A 128 9.76 -1.05 19.30
N LYS A 129 10.32 -1.24 20.51
CA LYS A 129 10.10 -2.39 21.39
C LYS A 129 8.85 -2.24 22.25
N GLY A 130 8.23 -1.07 22.22
CA GLY A 130 7.02 -0.77 22.99
C GLY A 130 5.87 -1.70 22.63
N ARG A 131 5.07 -2.07 23.64
CA ARG A 131 3.98 -3.03 23.50
C ARG A 131 3.02 -2.66 22.36
N SER A 132 2.56 -1.43 22.32
CA SER A 132 1.57 -0.97 21.34
C SER A 132 2.10 -1.07 19.91
N TYR A 133 3.38 -0.72 19.69
CA TYR A 133 3.98 -0.82 18.37
C TYR A 133 4.26 -2.27 17.97
N THR A 134 4.65 -3.11 18.91
CA THR A 134 4.84 -4.54 18.69
C THR A 134 3.51 -5.20 18.30
N GLU A 135 2.43 -4.96 19.06
CA GLU A 135 1.10 -5.47 18.74
C GLU A 135 0.60 -5.01 17.35
N PHE A 136 0.95 -3.78 16.95
CA PHE A 136 0.64 -3.28 15.60
C PHE A 136 1.39 -4.09 14.54
N ARG A 137 2.71 -4.27 14.67
CA ARG A 137 3.53 -5.03 13.71
C ARG A 137 3.10 -6.49 13.61
N ASP A 138 2.83 -7.12 14.74
CA ASP A 138 2.39 -8.53 14.81
C ASP A 138 1.13 -8.80 13.99
N ARG A 139 0.25 -7.79 13.82
CA ARG A 139 -0.94 -7.92 12.96
C ARG A 139 -0.57 -8.06 11.48
N PHE A 140 0.40 -7.28 11.01
CA PHE A 140 0.89 -7.39 9.64
C PHE A 140 1.66 -8.68 9.40
N GLU A 141 2.49 -9.09 10.35
CA GLU A 141 3.21 -10.36 10.27
C GLU A 141 2.25 -11.56 10.17
N ARG A 142 1.20 -11.58 11.01
CA ARG A 142 0.17 -12.63 10.94
C ARG A 142 -0.59 -12.62 9.62
N ARG A 143 -0.89 -11.44 9.04
CA ARG A 143 -1.53 -11.36 7.73
C ARG A 143 -0.62 -11.88 6.63
N SER A 144 0.63 -11.48 6.63
CA SER A 144 1.63 -11.94 5.66
C SER A 144 1.86 -13.46 5.76
N GLU A 145 1.85 -13.99 6.96
CA GLU A 145 1.95 -15.44 7.18
C GLU A 145 0.71 -16.18 6.68
N ALA A 146 -0.49 -15.65 6.96
CA ALA A 146 -1.74 -16.24 6.48
C ALA A 146 -1.81 -16.24 4.93
N ASP A 147 -1.39 -15.14 4.28
CA ASP A 147 -1.34 -15.06 2.81
C ASP A 147 -0.32 -16.06 2.23
N ARG A 148 0.86 -16.18 2.86
CA ARG A 148 1.89 -17.13 2.43
C ARG A 148 1.38 -18.57 2.49
N ARG A 149 0.69 -18.97 3.57
CA ARG A 149 0.10 -20.29 3.73
C ARG A 149 -1.00 -20.54 2.71
N LEU A 150 -1.86 -19.52 2.48
CA LEU A 150 -2.90 -19.64 1.47
C LEU A 150 -2.31 -19.89 0.08
N ARG A 151 -1.26 -19.14 -0.30
CA ARG A 151 -0.56 -19.34 -1.58
C ARG A 151 0.08 -20.73 -1.65
N ALA A 152 0.77 -21.17 -0.60
CA ALA A 152 1.37 -22.51 -0.55
C ALA A 152 0.31 -23.62 -0.70
N TYR A 153 -0.87 -23.44 -0.11
CA TYR A 153 -2.00 -24.36 -0.31
C TYR A 153 -2.50 -24.34 -1.76
N MET A 154 -2.70 -23.17 -2.34
CA MET A 154 -3.18 -23.03 -3.73
C MET A 154 -2.19 -23.63 -4.74
N ASP A 155 -0.89 -23.57 -4.43
CA ASP A 155 0.17 -24.16 -5.24
C ASP A 155 0.35 -25.68 -4.98
N GLY A 156 -0.52 -26.29 -4.15
CA GLY A 156 -0.53 -27.73 -3.87
C GLY A 156 0.54 -28.20 -2.88
N GLY A 157 1.17 -27.27 -2.14
CA GLY A 157 2.29 -27.57 -1.24
C GLY A 157 1.90 -27.92 0.21
N GLU A 158 0.71 -27.54 0.70
CA GLU A 158 0.27 -27.77 2.08
C GLU A 158 -1.11 -28.43 2.16
N PRO A 159 -1.37 -29.31 3.15
CA PRO A 159 -2.67 -29.94 3.35
C PRO A 159 -3.70 -28.93 3.91
N PHE A 160 -4.97 -29.16 3.56
CA PHE A 160 -6.10 -28.30 3.96
C PHE A 160 -6.25 -28.11 5.48
N ASP A 161 -5.83 -29.07 6.28
CA ASP A 161 -5.91 -29.01 7.75
C ASP A 161 -5.09 -27.87 8.36
N ALA A 162 -4.09 -27.38 7.63
CA ALA A 162 -3.34 -26.17 8.01
C ALA A 162 -4.18 -24.89 7.88
N MET A 163 -5.31 -24.93 7.17
CA MET A 163 -6.18 -23.78 6.89
C MET A 163 -7.01 -23.31 8.09
N GLY A 164 -7.21 -24.16 9.10
CA GLY A 164 -7.96 -23.76 10.31
C GLY A 164 -7.41 -22.57 11.08
N ALA A 165 -6.15 -22.21 10.81
CA ALA A 165 -5.48 -21.04 11.39
C ALA A 165 -5.50 -19.79 10.48
N LEU A 166 -6.14 -19.85 9.31
CA LEU A 166 -6.10 -18.80 8.27
C LEU A 166 -7.17 -17.72 8.45
N ASN A 167 -7.54 -17.41 9.68
CA ASN A 167 -8.34 -16.21 9.91
C ASN A 167 -7.39 -15.04 10.23
N PRO A 168 -6.87 -14.30 9.19
CA PRO A 168 -5.99 -13.19 9.45
C PRO A 168 -6.76 -12.18 10.29
N PRO A 169 -6.15 -11.62 11.35
CA PRO A 169 -6.82 -10.60 12.13
C PRO A 169 -7.23 -9.47 11.20
N PRO A 170 -8.50 -9.04 11.23
CA PRO A 170 -8.92 -7.91 10.40
C PRO A 170 -8.07 -6.70 10.75
N LEU A 171 -7.60 -5.97 9.75
CA LEU A 171 -6.97 -4.66 9.94
C LEU A 171 -8.03 -3.59 10.29
N GLN A 172 -8.95 -3.93 11.20
CA GLN A 172 -10.04 -3.03 11.59
C GLN A 172 -9.48 -1.67 11.99
N GLY A 173 -9.82 -0.66 11.21
CA GLY A 173 -9.52 0.73 11.49
C GLY A 173 -8.06 1.14 11.31
N VAL A 174 -7.19 0.29 10.76
CA VAL A 174 -5.76 0.60 10.67
C VAL A 174 -5.33 0.88 9.23
N CYS A 175 -5.74 0.10 8.28
CA CYS A 175 -5.44 0.32 6.87
C CYS A 175 -6.40 -0.51 6.01
N ALA A 176 -7.14 0.16 5.11
CA ALA A 176 -7.85 -0.49 4.03
C ALA A 176 -7.04 -0.23 2.75
N THR A 177 -6.10 -1.07 2.47
CA THR A 177 -5.39 -1.11 1.20
C THR A 177 -5.55 -2.48 0.61
#